data_ddf93203c2082c141655d71af2ad9a05
#
_entry.id   ddf93203c2082c141655d71af2ad9a05
#
_cell.length_a   1.000
_cell.length_b   1.000
_cell.length_c   1.000
_cell.angle_alpha   90.00
_cell.angle_beta   90.00
_cell.angle_gamma   90.00
#
_symmetry.space_group_name_H-M   'P 1'
#
loop_
_entity.id
_entity.type
_entity.pdbx_description
1 polymer ?
#
loop_
_entity_poly.entity_id
_entity_poly.type
_entity_poly.pdbx_seq_one_letter_code
_entity_poly.pdbx_strand_id
1 'polypeptide(L)'
;MKRYAIMGMLLALCCMTQAKAIEVSAHSAILMDADTGQVLYEKNPREESLIASTTKIMTALVVLEQGDPEKTVTVPAEAVGIEGSSMYLKEGEELTVEQLLYGMMLSSGNDAAVALALSMDDSIEDFAARMNEKARDLGLSHTSFANPNGLDSEGNYSTAYDLAKITQAALNTPGFVEIVSAKTIQCGSHYLVNHNKLLWQYDGALGVKTGYTKKAGRILVGAAEQKGRRLISVTINAPNDWQDHKTMLDYGFSQYQETAVLSEHQQVGELPVMSGTRQSVPVVVQDGFTAYFLPEERAEITVYLPHFVYAPVEKRQKIGSAAVYLGEKCLGTLPVYAGSDCPESGEGKGAKSMQERVQKILSGLGVASRRKAEDYIRQGRVTVNGESIQLGATADPDTDTILLDGKPLPKPAGRVYILLNKPRGYVTTMQDEKGRKNVTMLVDCGTRVYPVGRLDMDSEGLLILTNDGDFANKMLHPAHEVEKIYEVWVENASQPGIAQMMTPLVIDGYHIRPAGVKTLWLRDGSAKLQVTIHEGRNRQIRKMAAQCGMTVTRLKRVQEGSLKLGALPVGQWRYLTENEISMF
;
A
#
# COMPACT_ATOMS: atom_id res chain seq x y z
N MET A 1 -8.05 -16.06 11.15
CA MET A 1 -6.94 -15.47 11.96
C MET A 1 -7.44 -15.25 13.38
N LYS A 2 -6.77 -15.80 14.38
CA LYS A 2 -7.07 -15.45 15.78
C LYS A 2 -6.32 -14.16 16.12
N ARG A 3 -7.03 -13.15 16.63
CA ARG A 3 -6.41 -11.96 17.24
C ARG A 3 -5.99 -12.31 18.65
N TYR A 4 -4.72 -12.20 18.96
CA TYR A 4 -4.22 -12.21 20.33
C TYR A 4 -3.81 -10.79 20.67
N ALA A 5 -4.55 -10.11 21.55
CA ALA A 5 -4.11 -8.87 22.16
C ALA A 5 -3.25 -9.25 23.38
N ILE A 6 -1.96 -8.94 23.31
CA ILE A 6 -1.07 -9.05 24.47
C ILE A 6 -1.06 -7.67 25.13
N MET A 7 -1.76 -7.54 26.24
CA MET A 7 -1.76 -6.34 27.06
C MET A 7 -0.55 -6.39 27.99
N GLY A 8 0.53 -5.70 27.60
CA GLY A 8 1.70 -5.52 28.47
C GLY A 8 1.37 -4.59 29.64
N MET A 9 1.24 -5.14 30.85
CA MET A 9 0.95 -4.41 32.06
C MET A 9 2.27 -3.94 32.70
N LEU A 10 2.68 -2.70 32.38
CA LEU A 10 3.69 -1.98 33.16
C LEU A 10 2.98 -1.06 34.15
N LEU A 11 3.02 -1.40 35.44
CA LEU A 11 2.57 -0.50 36.50
C LEU A 11 3.63 0.60 36.70
N ALA A 12 3.36 1.80 36.22
CA ALA A 12 4.07 3.01 36.61
C ALA A 12 3.10 3.93 37.35
N LEU A 13 3.45 4.29 38.56
CA LEU A 13 2.73 5.25 39.40
C LEU A 13 2.73 6.62 38.69
N CYS A 14 1.59 7.08 38.22
CA CYS A 14 1.47 8.27 37.38
C CYS A 14 0.97 9.47 38.20
N CYS A 15 1.80 10.51 38.33
CA CYS A 15 1.30 11.86 38.55
C CYS A 15 0.64 12.32 37.25
N MET A 16 -0.70 12.48 37.24
CA MET A 16 -1.46 12.99 36.09
C MET A 16 -1.11 14.47 35.86
N THR A 17 -0.17 14.72 34.99
CA THR A 17 -0.08 16.02 34.31
C THR A 17 -0.81 15.85 32.98
N GLN A 18 -1.99 16.46 32.82
CA GLN A 18 -2.67 16.54 31.53
C GLN A 18 -1.69 17.14 30.51
N ALA A 19 -1.39 16.45 29.44
CA ALA A 19 -0.63 16.99 28.33
C ALA A 19 -1.39 18.21 27.79
N LYS A 20 -0.78 19.38 27.90
CA LYS A 20 -1.39 20.65 27.48
C LYS A 20 -1.40 20.65 25.95
N ALA A 21 -2.59 20.60 25.35
CA ALA A 21 -2.74 20.76 23.91
C ALA A 21 -2.07 22.08 23.49
N ILE A 22 -1.18 22.01 22.50
CA ILE A 22 -0.56 23.21 21.94
C ILE A 22 -1.50 23.88 20.94
N GLU A 23 -1.48 25.20 20.91
CA GLU A 23 -2.18 25.98 19.90
C GLU A 23 -1.15 26.67 19.00
N VAL A 24 -1.37 26.59 17.69
CA VAL A 24 -0.58 27.27 16.67
C VAL A 24 -1.47 28.20 15.85
N SER A 25 -0.90 29.31 15.39
CA SER A 25 -1.61 30.30 14.56
C SER A 25 -1.83 29.83 13.13
N ALA A 26 -1.08 28.82 12.70
CA ALA A 26 -1.18 28.25 11.36
C ALA A 26 -2.57 27.72 11.04
N HIS A 27 -3.00 27.87 9.78
CA HIS A 27 -4.20 27.20 9.25
C HIS A 27 -3.99 25.70 9.18
N SER A 28 -2.88 25.26 8.58
CA SER A 28 -2.45 23.87 8.55
C SER A 28 -1.08 23.70 9.18
N ALA A 29 -0.90 22.66 9.98
CA ALA A 29 0.37 22.38 10.65
C ALA A 29 0.59 20.89 10.88
N ILE A 30 1.87 20.49 10.96
CA ILE A 30 2.28 19.16 11.37
C ILE A 30 3.61 19.20 12.11
N LEU A 31 3.75 18.35 13.11
CA LEU A 31 5.02 17.98 13.73
C LEU A 31 5.23 16.48 13.53
N MET A 32 6.35 16.10 12.96
CA MET A 32 6.68 14.72 12.62
C MET A 32 8.08 14.36 13.12
N ASP A 33 8.23 13.18 13.66
CA ASP A 33 9.54 12.59 13.92
C ASP A 33 10.20 12.23 12.59
N ALA A 34 11.39 12.75 12.34
CA ALA A 34 12.05 12.64 11.04
C ALA A 34 12.54 11.21 10.74
N ASP A 35 12.90 10.44 11.76
CA ASP A 35 13.46 9.11 11.60
C ASP A 35 12.35 8.05 11.43
N THR A 36 11.30 8.13 12.24
CA THR A 36 10.20 7.16 12.24
C THR A 36 9.04 7.54 11.33
N GLY A 37 8.88 8.83 10.98
CA GLY A 37 7.70 9.35 10.29
C GLY A 37 6.46 9.44 11.18
N GLN A 38 6.59 9.24 12.49
CA GLN A 38 5.50 9.36 13.44
C GLN A 38 5.03 10.82 13.54
N VAL A 39 3.73 11.04 13.37
CA VAL A 39 3.11 12.37 13.55
C VAL A 39 2.82 12.57 15.03
N LEU A 40 3.39 13.62 15.59
CA LEU A 40 3.31 13.98 17.02
C LEU A 40 2.26 15.06 17.29
N TYR A 41 2.00 15.93 16.30
CA TYR A 41 0.96 16.95 16.33
C TYR A 41 0.47 17.22 14.91
N GLU A 42 -0.83 17.48 14.75
CA GLU A 42 -1.39 17.85 13.46
C GLU A 42 -2.62 18.76 13.59
N LYS A 43 -2.75 19.66 12.60
CA LYS A 43 -3.89 20.55 12.41
C LYS A 43 -4.12 20.70 10.91
N ASN A 44 -5.27 20.27 10.40
CA ASN A 44 -5.61 20.27 8.96
C ASN A 44 -4.45 19.76 8.06
N PRO A 45 -3.79 18.62 8.38
CA PRO A 45 -2.50 18.26 7.81
C PRO A 45 -2.57 17.87 6.33
N ARG A 46 -3.75 17.51 5.82
CA ARG A 46 -3.98 17.02 4.45
C ARG A 46 -4.78 17.97 3.57
N GLU A 47 -4.96 19.20 4.00
CA GLU A 47 -5.61 20.25 3.20
C GLU A 47 -4.65 20.76 2.14
N GLU A 48 -5.06 20.69 0.87
CA GLU A 48 -4.27 21.16 -0.27
C GLU A 48 -4.18 22.70 -0.26
N SER A 49 -2.97 23.21 -0.41
CA SER A 49 -2.66 24.63 -0.37
C SER A 49 -1.54 24.99 -1.34
N LEU A 50 -1.50 26.24 -1.77
CA LEU A 50 -0.32 26.80 -2.40
C LEU A 50 0.83 26.79 -1.41
N ILE A 51 2.02 26.38 -1.85
CA ILE A 51 3.17 26.12 -0.97
C ILE A 51 4.33 27.07 -1.18
N ALA A 52 4.19 28.02 -2.10
CA ALA A 52 5.21 29.02 -2.41
C ALA A 52 6.62 28.39 -2.54
N SER A 53 7.65 29.09 -2.09
CA SER A 53 9.06 28.65 -2.17
C SER A 53 9.41 27.41 -1.34
N THR A 54 8.49 26.79 -0.60
CA THR A 54 8.76 25.47 -0.01
C THR A 54 8.78 24.36 -1.06
N THR A 55 8.26 24.59 -2.27
CA THR A 55 8.48 23.80 -3.49
C THR A 55 9.94 23.45 -3.71
N LYS A 56 10.86 24.37 -3.39
CA LYS A 56 12.31 24.21 -3.58
C LYS A 56 12.93 23.07 -2.76
N ILE A 57 12.22 22.55 -1.75
CA ILE A 57 12.65 21.35 -1.03
C ILE A 57 12.63 20.15 -1.97
N MET A 58 11.56 19.99 -2.77
CA MET A 58 11.46 18.92 -3.77
C MET A 58 12.49 19.15 -4.90
N THR A 59 12.68 20.39 -5.33
CA THR A 59 13.70 20.73 -6.33
C THR A 59 15.10 20.32 -5.83
N ALA A 60 15.45 20.67 -4.59
CA ALA A 60 16.73 20.29 -4.00
C ALA A 60 16.88 18.77 -3.86
N LEU A 61 15.83 18.07 -3.44
CA LEU A 61 15.81 16.61 -3.33
C LEU A 61 16.10 15.94 -4.67
N VAL A 62 15.41 16.34 -5.73
CA VAL A 62 15.59 15.79 -7.08
C VAL A 62 16.99 16.07 -7.60
N VAL A 63 17.49 17.30 -7.41
CA VAL A 63 18.83 17.69 -7.86
C VAL A 63 19.92 16.91 -7.12
N LEU A 64 19.80 16.74 -5.79
CA LEU A 64 20.80 16.02 -4.98
C LEU A 64 20.81 14.51 -5.24
N GLU A 65 19.67 13.91 -5.56
CA GLU A 65 19.59 12.48 -5.85
C GLU A 65 20.13 12.10 -7.24
N GLN A 66 20.07 13.00 -8.20
CA GLN A 66 20.32 12.68 -9.62
C GLN A 66 21.40 13.56 -10.26
N GLY A 67 21.73 14.68 -9.64
CA GLY A 67 22.75 15.63 -10.14
C GLY A 67 24.14 15.35 -9.58
N ASP A 68 25.13 15.93 -10.25
CA ASP A 68 26.51 15.98 -9.77
C ASP A 68 26.76 17.35 -9.12
N PRO A 69 26.96 17.46 -7.80
CA PRO A 69 27.17 18.73 -7.10
C PRO A 69 28.33 19.58 -7.65
N GLU A 70 29.39 18.91 -8.15
CA GLU A 70 30.59 19.57 -8.68
C GLU A 70 30.44 20.01 -10.15
N LYS A 71 29.36 19.58 -10.83
CA LYS A 71 29.09 19.95 -12.22
C LYS A 71 28.91 21.46 -12.33
N THR A 72 29.70 22.08 -13.24
CA THR A 72 29.52 23.50 -13.59
C THR A 72 28.29 23.67 -14.47
N VAL A 73 27.46 24.65 -14.12
CA VAL A 73 26.29 25.09 -14.86
C VAL A 73 26.54 26.49 -15.37
N THR A 74 26.42 26.69 -16.67
CA THR A 74 26.36 28.00 -17.29
C THR A 74 24.92 28.52 -17.20
N VAL A 75 24.69 29.63 -16.56
CA VAL A 75 23.36 30.22 -16.34
C VAL A 75 22.72 30.59 -17.68
N PRO A 76 21.59 29.96 -18.05
CA PRO A 76 20.90 30.28 -19.29
C PRO A 76 20.11 31.59 -19.20
N ALA A 77 19.80 32.22 -20.31
CA ALA A 77 19.04 33.47 -20.38
C ALA A 77 17.67 33.37 -19.71
N GLU A 78 17.03 32.19 -19.84
CA GLU A 78 15.71 31.89 -19.25
C GLU A 78 15.70 31.89 -17.71
N ALA A 79 16.85 31.73 -17.05
CA ALA A 79 16.97 31.78 -15.62
C ALA A 79 17.16 33.21 -15.07
N VAL A 80 17.40 34.21 -15.96
CA VAL A 80 17.69 35.58 -15.54
C VAL A 80 16.40 36.41 -15.44
N GLY A 81 16.28 37.22 -14.36
CA GLY A 81 15.16 38.15 -14.20
C GLY A 81 13.84 37.50 -13.80
N ILE A 82 13.89 36.30 -13.23
CA ILE A 82 12.72 35.61 -12.69
C ILE A 82 12.10 36.42 -11.55
N GLU A 83 10.77 36.57 -11.57
CA GLU A 83 10.01 37.29 -10.52
C GLU A 83 10.25 36.71 -9.13
N GLY A 84 10.29 37.59 -8.12
CA GLY A 84 10.36 37.24 -6.70
C GLY A 84 11.78 37.22 -6.15
N SER A 85 12.08 36.31 -5.21
CA SER A 85 13.40 36.21 -4.60
C SER A 85 14.44 35.74 -5.60
N SER A 86 15.61 36.37 -5.62
CA SER A 86 16.65 36.12 -6.60
C SER A 86 18.03 36.06 -5.95
N MET A 87 18.92 35.27 -6.52
CA MET A 87 20.35 35.30 -6.27
C MET A 87 21.05 36.38 -7.16
N TYR A 88 20.29 36.96 -8.08
CA TYR A 88 20.75 37.94 -9.07
C TYR A 88 21.80 37.37 -10.07
N LEU A 89 21.51 36.18 -10.58
CA LEU A 89 22.33 35.51 -11.58
C LEU A 89 22.37 36.31 -12.87
N LYS A 90 23.50 36.20 -13.59
CA LYS A 90 23.69 36.79 -14.92
C LYS A 90 23.78 35.69 -15.96
N GLU A 91 23.28 35.99 -17.16
CA GLU A 91 23.46 35.11 -18.31
C GLU A 91 24.95 34.82 -18.57
N GLY A 92 25.28 33.55 -18.79
CA GLY A 92 26.64 33.09 -19.01
C GLY A 92 27.50 32.98 -17.73
N GLU A 93 26.96 33.29 -16.55
CA GLU A 93 27.67 33.08 -15.28
C GLU A 93 27.85 31.58 -15.04
N GLU A 94 29.04 31.18 -14.58
CA GLU A 94 29.38 29.79 -14.28
C GLU A 94 29.40 29.55 -12.78
N LEU A 95 28.55 28.62 -12.33
CA LEU A 95 28.45 28.19 -10.92
C LEU A 95 28.30 26.66 -10.86
N THR A 96 28.76 26.06 -9.77
CA THR A 96 28.49 24.62 -9.55
C THR A 96 27.03 24.39 -9.17
N VAL A 97 26.55 23.17 -9.40
CA VAL A 97 25.21 22.72 -8.93
C VAL A 97 25.07 22.98 -7.43
N GLU A 98 26.10 22.69 -6.62
CA GLU A 98 26.09 22.96 -5.19
C GLU A 98 25.94 24.45 -4.87
N GLN A 99 26.66 25.34 -5.55
CA GLN A 99 26.55 26.80 -5.36
C GLN A 99 25.14 27.30 -5.70
N LEU A 100 24.53 26.77 -6.76
CA LEU A 100 23.16 27.09 -7.13
C LEU A 100 22.15 26.56 -6.09
N LEU A 101 22.38 25.36 -5.53
CA LEU A 101 21.56 24.82 -4.42
C LEU A 101 21.62 25.73 -3.19
N TYR A 102 22.80 26.24 -2.80
CA TYR A 102 22.91 27.24 -1.74
C TYR A 102 22.11 28.51 -2.07
N GLY A 103 22.23 29.04 -3.28
CA GLY A 103 21.48 30.22 -3.72
C GLY A 103 19.97 30.00 -3.66
N MET A 104 19.51 28.86 -4.15
CA MET A 104 18.12 28.47 -4.13
C MET A 104 17.57 28.30 -2.70
N MET A 105 18.30 27.65 -1.81
CA MET A 105 17.79 27.32 -0.48
C MET A 105 17.94 28.49 0.51
N LEU A 106 19.07 29.19 0.56
CA LEU A 106 19.33 30.25 1.53
C LEU A 106 18.59 31.54 1.16
N SER A 107 18.85 32.05 -0.04
CA SER A 107 18.25 33.32 -0.53
C SER A 107 16.91 33.12 -1.20
N SER A 108 16.44 31.88 -1.31
CA SER A 108 15.20 31.53 -2.00
C SER A 108 15.21 31.88 -3.49
N GLY A 109 16.40 31.88 -4.14
CA GLY A 109 16.59 32.29 -5.54
C GLY A 109 15.70 31.50 -6.50
N ASN A 110 14.77 32.21 -7.18
CA ASN A 110 13.94 31.63 -8.23
C ASN A 110 14.77 31.40 -9.50
N ASP A 111 15.71 32.28 -9.77
CA ASP A 111 16.71 32.18 -10.83
C ASP A 111 17.58 30.93 -10.67
N ALA A 112 18.10 30.68 -9.47
CA ALA A 112 18.88 29.48 -9.18
C ALA A 112 18.05 28.20 -9.34
N ALA A 113 16.77 28.20 -8.94
CA ALA A 113 15.88 27.06 -9.14
C ALA A 113 15.65 26.73 -10.63
N VAL A 114 15.47 27.78 -11.46
CA VAL A 114 15.31 27.64 -12.93
C VAL A 114 16.62 27.17 -13.57
N ALA A 115 17.77 27.75 -13.18
CA ALA A 115 19.08 27.35 -13.70
C ALA A 115 19.38 25.86 -13.39
N LEU A 116 19.07 25.39 -12.15
CA LEU A 116 19.19 23.99 -11.77
C LEU A 116 18.27 23.09 -12.60
N ALA A 117 17.01 23.45 -12.75
CA ALA A 117 16.06 22.68 -13.55
C ALA A 117 16.52 22.50 -15.00
N LEU A 118 16.91 23.60 -15.66
CA LEU A 118 17.40 23.59 -17.06
C LEU A 118 18.79 22.95 -17.20
N SER A 119 19.55 22.77 -16.12
CA SER A 119 20.80 21.99 -16.14
C SER A 119 20.61 20.48 -16.16
N MET A 120 19.40 20.03 -15.82
CA MET A 120 19.03 18.62 -15.71
C MET A 120 18.09 18.14 -16.81
N ASP A 121 17.19 19.00 -17.26
CA ASP A 121 16.15 18.69 -18.26
C ASP A 121 16.08 19.78 -19.35
N ASP A 122 15.46 19.44 -20.48
CA ASP A 122 15.37 20.33 -21.64
C ASP A 122 14.37 21.49 -21.45
N SER A 123 13.45 21.35 -20.46
CA SER A 123 12.44 22.36 -20.16
C SER A 123 12.04 22.35 -18.66
N ILE A 124 11.40 23.44 -18.23
CA ILE A 124 10.82 23.55 -16.88
C ILE A 124 9.71 22.52 -16.69
N GLU A 125 8.94 22.25 -17.72
CA GLU A 125 7.85 21.27 -17.72
C GLU A 125 8.38 19.84 -17.54
N ASP A 126 9.49 19.49 -18.16
CA ASP A 126 10.14 18.17 -18.01
C ASP A 126 10.69 17.99 -16.59
N PHE A 127 11.32 19.03 -16.04
CA PHE A 127 11.77 19.00 -14.67
C PHE A 127 10.60 18.92 -13.67
N ALA A 128 9.51 19.64 -13.90
CA ALA A 128 8.29 19.54 -13.10
C ALA A 128 7.67 18.12 -13.17
N ALA A 129 7.70 17.48 -14.35
CA ALA A 129 7.28 16.09 -14.51
C ALA A 129 8.12 15.13 -13.64
N ARG A 130 9.44 15.35 -13.57
CA ARG A 130 10.38 14.62 -12.70
C ARG A 130 10.08 14.85 -11.21
N MET A 131 9.78 16.09 -10.79
CA MET A 131 9.33 16.39 -9.43
C MET A 131 8.05 15.63 -9.08
N ASN A 132 7.10 15.56 -10.02
CA ASN A 132 5.84 14.81 -9.84
C ASN A 132 6.04 13.29 -9.86
N GLU A 133 7.02 12.77 -10.57
CA GLU A 133 7.44 11.37 -10.50
C GLU A 133 7.97 11.05 -9.09
N LYS A 134 8.88 11.87 -8.57
CA LYS A 134 9.39 11.73 -7.21
C LYS A 134 8.29 11.82 -6.15
N ALA A 135 7.31 12.70 -6.32
CA ALA A 135 6.16 12.77 -5.43
C ALA A 135 5.35 11.46 -5.43
N ARG A 136 5.14 10.83 -6.60
CA ARG A 136 4.47 9.51 -6.70
C ARG A 136 5.28 8.41 -6.03
N ASP A 137 6.60 8.40 -6.21
CA ASP A 137 7.49 7.40 -5.58
C ASP A 137 7.46 7.49 -4.05
N LEU A 138 7.33 8.70 -3.52
CA LEU A 138 7.13 8.96 -2.09
C LEU A 138 5.69 8.68 -1.61
N GLY A 139 4.76 8.30 -2.51
CA GLY A 139 3.37 8.00 -2.20
C GLY A 139 2.51 9.23 -1.89
N LEU A 140 2.88 10.40 -2.39
CA LEU A 140 2.21 11.68 -2.12
C LEU A 140 1.06 11.89 -3.11
N SER A 141 -0.18 11.73 -2.65
CA SER A 141 -1.38 11.80 -3.50
C SER A 141 -2.02 13.20 -3.56
N HIS A 142 -1.58 14.13 -2.71
CA HIS A 142 -2.11 15.49 -2.59
C HIS A 142 -1.04 16.55 -2.90
N THR A 143 -0.12 16.20 -3.79
CA THR A 143 0.99 17.07 -4.17
C THR A 143 1.15 17.10 -5.68
N SER A 144 1.34 18.29 -6.23
CA SER A 144 1.64 18.53 -7.63
C SER A 144 2.57 19.71 -7.78
N PHE A 145 3.48 19.63 -8.74
CA PHE A 145 4.45 20.66 -9.06
C PHE A 145 4.32 21.08 -10.52
N ALA A 146 4.21 22.38 -10.76
CA ALA A 146 4.17 22.98 -12.08
C ALA A 146 5.47 23.74 -12.44
N ASN A 147 6.32 24.02 -11.45
CA ASN A 147 7.58 24.73 -11.62
C ASN A 147 8.54 24.40 -10.46
N PRO A 148 9.87 24.66 -10.61
CA PRO A 148 10.88 24.32 -9.61
C PRO A 148 10.98 25.35 -8.48
N ASN A 149 10.39 26.55 -8.60
CA ASN A 149 10.63 27.68 -7.72
C ASN A 149 9.47 27.99 -6.78
N GLY A 150 8.26 27.51 -7.06
CA GLY A 150 7.08 27.71 -6.23
C GLY A 150 6.32 29.01 -6.49
N LEU A 151 6.46 29.61 -7.67
CA LEU A 151 5.56 30.67 -8.11
C LEU A 151 4.13 30.12 -8.25
N ASP A 152 3.14 30.97 -7.91
CA ASP A 152 1.74 30.58 -7.90
C ASP A 152 1.28 30.06 -9.26
N SER A 153 0.80 28.82 -9.30
CA SER A 153 0.20 28.15 -10.46
C SER A 153 -0.88 27.20 -9.98
N GLU A 154 -1.93 27.00 -10.77
CA GLU A 154 -3.02 26.05 -10.43
C GLU A 154 -2.51 24.61 -10.24
N GLY A 155 -1.41 24.22 -10.91
CA GLY A 155 -0.78 22.91 -10.77
C GLY A 155 0.27 22.82 -9.67
N ASN A 156 0.43 23.83 -8.81
CA ASN A 156 1.51 23.88 -7.82
C ASN A 156 0.92 23.91 -6.40
N TYR A 157 0.67 22.76 -5.81
CA TYR A 157 0.07 22.60 -4.48
C TYR A 157 0.65 21.40 -3.72
N SER A 158 0.49 21.44 -2.40
CA SER A 158 0.81 20.32 -1.52
C SER A 158 0.03 20.45 -0.20
N THR A 159 0.31 19.58 0.76
CA THR A 159 -0.25 19.59 2.11
C THR A 159 0.86 19.69 3.14
N ALA A 160 0.51 20.04 4.39
CA ALA A 160 1.51 20.06 5.48
C ALA A 160 2.11 18.66 5.70
N TYR A 161 1.29 17.59 5.56
CA TYR A 161 1.75 16.21 5.67
C TYR A 161 2.72 15.84 4.56
N ASP A 162 2.37 16.14 3.30
CA ASP A 162 3.20 15.78 2.16
C ASP A 162 4.52 16.57 2.17
N LEU A 163 4.50 17.86 2.56
CA LEU A 163 5.72 18.65 2.75
C LEU A 163 6.63 18.06 3.85
N ALA A 164 6.05 17.55 4.93
CA ALA A 164 6.83 16.87 5.98
C ALA A 164 7.47 15.58 5.44
N LYS A 165 6.76 14.81 4.60
CA LYS A 165 7.28 13.59 3.96
C LYS A 165 8.38 13.90 2.94
N ILE A 166 8.23 14.95 2.12
CA ILE A 166 9.27 15.43 1.21
C ILE A 166 10.51 15.83 2.01
N THR A 167 10.30 16.58 3.11
CA THR A 167 11.39 17.02 3.99
C THR A 167 12.08 15.84 4.67
N GLN A 168 11.33 14.80 5.08
CA GLN A 168 11.90 13.56 5.62
C GLN A 168 12.84 12.89 4.62
N ALA A 169 12.43 12.77 3.37
CA ALA A 169 13.28 12.23 2.31
C ALA A 169 14.53 13.10 2.10
N ALA A 170 14.34 14.42 2.02
CA ALA A 170 15.42 15.37 1.80
C ALA A 170 16.47 15.37 2.94
N LEU A 171 16.05 15.29 4.20
CA LEU A 171 16.97 15.22 5.36
C LEU A 171 17.83 13.94 5.36
N ASN A 172 17.41 12.90 4.68
CA ASN A 172 18.15 11.65 4.53
C ASN A 172 19.01 11.62 3.25
N THR A 173 18.94 12.66 2.42
CA THR A 173 19.74 12.79 1.19
C THR A 173 21.07 13.47 1.51
N PRO A 174 22.22 12.88 1.14
CA PRO A 174 23.54 13.47 1.38
C PRO A 174 23.65 14.91 0.87
N GLY A 175 24.27 15.79 1.64
CA GLY A 175 24.46 17.21 1.30
C GLY A 175 23.27 18.13 1.63
N PHE A 176 22.04 17.60 1.76
CA PHE A 176 20.87 18.46 1.99
C PHE A 176 20.94 19.23 3.32
N VAL A 177 21.25 18.53 4.42
CA VAL A 177 21.35 19.15 5.75
C VAL A 177 22.44 20.20 5.77
N GLU A 178 23.58 19.94 5.14
CA GLU A 178 24.69 20.90 5.04
C GLU A 178 24.25 22.19 4.37
N ILE A 179 23.54 22.10 3.24
CA ILE A 179 23.04 23.26 2.52
C ILE A 179 22.03 24.05 3.35
N VAL A 180 20.99 23.41 3.88
CA VAL A 180 19.88 24.13 4.52
C VAL A 180 20.21 24.65 5.92
N SER A 181 21.22 24.09 6.59
CA SER A 181 21.70 24.55 7.89
C SER A 181 22.74 25.67 7.82
N ALA A 182 23.31 25.92 6.64
CA ALA A 182 24.24 27.01 6.44
C ALA A 182 23.56 28.36 6.71
N LYS A 183 24.13 29.14 7.63
CA LYS A 183 23.64 30.47 8.00
C LYS A 183 24.03 31.52 6.96
N THR A 184 25.27 31.44 6.50
CA THR A 184 25.83 32.30 5.44
C THR A 184 26.87 31.52 4.66
N ILE A 185 27.04 31.83 3.38
CA ILE A 185 28.06 31.25 2.54
C ILE A 185 28.46 32.20 1.41
N GLN A 186 29.70 32.10 0.93
CA GLN A 186 30.19 32.79 -0.26
C GLN A 186 30.16 31.80 -1.45
N CYS A 187 29.35 32.08 -2.47
CA CYS A 187 29.27 31.32 -3.71
C CYS A 187 29.70 32.20 -4.89
N GLY A 188 30.90 31.97 -5.40
CA GLY A 188 31.46 32.87 -6.43
C GLY A 188 31.48 34.33 -5.97
N SER A 189 30.80 35.23 -6.70
CA SER A 189 30.64 36.63 -6.33
C SER A 189 29.50 36.91 -5.34
N HIS A 190 28.67 35.93 -5.04
CA HIS A 190 27.44 36.07 -4.22
C HIS A 190 27.70 35.77 -2.76
N TYR A 191 27.39 36.71 -1.87
CA TYR A 191 27.33 36.47 -0.43
C TYR A 191 25.88 36.19 -0.04
N LEU A 192 25.61 34.99 0.39
CA LEU A 192 24.26 34.48 0.67
C LEU A 192 23.99 34.40 2.16
N VAL A 193 22.80 34.84 2.58
CA VAL A 193 22.32 34.79 3.95
C VAL A 193 21.02 33.98 3.98
N ASN A 194 20.93 32.99 4.87
CA ASN A 194 19.75 32.17 5.00
C ASN A 194 18.56 32.97 5.55
N HIS A 195 17.42 32.92 4.91
CA HIS A 195 16.19 33.57 5.35
C HIS A 195 15.48 32.87 6.52
N ASN A 196 15.89 31.65 6.84
CA ASN A 196 15.27 30.86 7.91
C ASN A 196 15.80 31.28 9.29
N LYS A 197 15.04 32.12 9.97
CA LYS A 197 15.41 32.65 11.29
C LYS A 197 15.48 31.60 12.40
N LEU A 198 14.91 30.41 12.24
CA LEU A 198 15.03 29.31 13.22
C LEU A 198 16.50 28.97 13.49
N LEU A 199 17.36 29.04 12.47
CA LEU A 199 18.80 28.79 12.60
C LEU A 199 19.51 29.65 13.65
N TRP A 200 18.95 30.82 13.99
CA TRP A 200 19.47 31.73 15.03
C TRP A 200 18.64 31.75 16.29
N GLN A 201 17.39 31.27 16.22
CA GLN A 201 16.40 31.46 17.29
C GLN A 201 16.02 30.16 18.01
N TYR A 202 16.42 29.01 17.46
CA TYR A 202 16.09 27.71 18.05
C TYR A 202 17.34 26.81 18.08
N ASP A 203 17.64 26.29 19.29
CA ASP A 203 18.80 25.42 19.49
C ASP A 203 18.61 24.08 18.81
N GLY A 204 19.63 23.64 18.06
CA GLY A 204 19.55 22.43 17.25
C GLY A 204 18.81 22.58 15.92
N ALA A 205 18.41 23.79 15.51
CA ALA A 205 17.75 23.99 14.21
C ALA A 205 18.66 23.59 13.05
N LEU A 206 18.12 22.75 12.14
CA LEU A 206 18.80 22.26 10.93
C LEU A 206 18.38 23.02 9.66
N GLY A 207 17.31 23.80 9.70
CA GLY A 207 16.76 24.49 8.53
C GLY A 207 15.24 24.53 8.59
N VAL A 208 14.47 24.50 7.51
CA VAL A 208 14.73 24.02 6.15
C VAL A 208 14.44 25.12 5.11
N LYS A 209 13.14 25.57 4.99
CA LYS A 209 12.74 26.52 3.94
C LYS A 209 11.57 27.40 4.34
N THR A 210 11.67 28.69 4.03
CA THR A 210 10.59 29.69 4.12
C THR A 210 9.84 29.80 2.79
N GLY A 211 8.56 30.10 2.83
CA GLY A 211 7.73 30.42 1.68
C GLY A 211 6.75 31.54 1.96
N TYR A 212 6.49 32.36 0.97
CA TYR A 212 5.47 33.40 1.05
C TYR A 212 4.99 33.82 -0.35
N THR A 213 3.69 33.85 -0.53
CA THR A 213 3.01 34.65 -1.55
C THR A 213 1.79 35.33 -0.93
N LYS A 214 1.23 36.32 -1.60
CA LYS A 214 0.00 36.99 -1.10
C LYS A 214 -1.19 36.01 -0.96
N LYS A 215 -1.25 34.99 -1.81
CA LYS A 215 -2.31 33.96 -1.81
C LYS A 215 -2.06 32.86 -0.80
N ALA A 216 -0.83 32.36 -0.71
CA ALA A 216 -0.45 31.26 0.16
C ALA A 216 -0.31 31.67 1.64
N GLY A 217 -0.05 32.95 1.92
CA GLY A 217 0.33 33.39 3.25
C GLY A 217 1.77 32.99 3.61
N ARG A 218 2.12 33.05 4.88
CA ARG A 218 3.44 32.64 5.39
C ARG A 218 3.48 31.13 5.57
N ILE A 219 4.52 30.52 5.04
CA ILE A 219 4.77 29.08 5.11
C ILE A 219 6.18 28.87 5.62
N LEU A 220 6.33 27.93 6.53
CA LEU A 220 7.64 27.56 7.05
C LEU A 220 7.73 26.04 7.15
N VAL A 221 8.81 25.49 6.65
CA VAL A 221 9.25 24.13 6.93
C VAL A 221 10.51 24.23 7.79
N GLY A 222 10.45 23.68 8.98
CA GLY A 222 11.53 23.63 9.95
C GLY A 222 11.96 22.21 10.24
N ALA A 223 13.23 22.04 10.61
CA ALA A 223 13.75 20.81 11.20
C ALA A 223 14.71 21.19 12.33
N ALA A 224 14.73 20.37 13.37
CA ALA A 224 15.67 20.50 14.47
C ALA A 224 16.11 19.15 15.00
N GLU A 225 17.33 19.10 15.56
CA GLU A 225 17.88 17.92 16.22
C GLU A 225 18.27 18.24 17.66
N GLN A 226 17.82 17.41 18.58
CA GLN A 226 18.27 17.46 19.98
C GLN A 226 18.51 16.04 20.49
N LYS A 227 19.67 15.81 21.09
CA LYS A 227 20.07 14.52 21.67
C LYS A 227 19.97 13.34 20.68
N GLY A 228 20.27 13.58 19.40
CA GLY A 228 20.21 12.57 18.33
C GLY A 228 18.82 12.29 17.78
N ARG A 229 17.78 12.99 18.24
CA ARG A 229 16.43 12.90 17.69
C ARG A 229 16.15 14.08 16.77
N ARG A 230 15.62 13.82 15.58
CA ARG A 230 15.27 14.84 14.59
C ARG A 230 13.76 15.00 14.47
N LEU A 231 13.29 16.24 14.51
CA LEU A 231 11.89 16.59 14.30
C LEU A 231 11.73 17.50 13.08
N ILE A 232 10.65 17.30 12.34
CA ILE A 232 10.20 18.15 11.24
C ILE A 232 8.93 18.86 11.66
N SER A 233 8.86 20.17 11.46
CA SER A 233 7.69 20.99 11.69
C SER A 233 7.31 21.74 10.41
N VAL A 234 6.02 21.73 10.05
CA VAL A 234 5.50 22.44 8.88
C VAL A 234 4.32 23.29 9.30
N THR A 235 4.29 24.53 8.85
CA THR A 235 3.14 25.43 8.99
C THR A 235 2.79 26.05 7.65
N ILE A 236 1.49 26.11 7.32
CA ILE A 236 0.96 26.74 6.11
C ILE A 236 -0.04 27.82 6.55
N ASN A 237 0.06 29.00 5.95
CA ASN A 237 -0.72 30.18 6.27
C ASN A 237 -0.68 30.48 7.78
N ALA A 238 0.52 30.74 8.29
CA ALA A 238 0.83 30.94 9.70
C ALA A 238 1.28 32.36 9.98
N PRO A 239 0.44 33.25 10.53
CA PRO A 239 0.84 34.63 10.88
C PRO A 239 2.05 34.70 11.82
N ASN A 240 2.17 33.76 12.76
CA ASN A 240 3.23 33.68 13.75
C ASN A 240 4.14 32.46 13.58
N ASP A 241 4.49 32.14 12.33
CA ASP A 241 5.23 30.93 11.92
C ASP A 241 6.43 30.60 12.84
N TRP A 242 7.28 31.55 13.16
CA TRP A 242 8.45 31.32 14.01
C TRP A 242 8.08 30.84 15.41
N GLN A 243 7.03 31.43 16.02
CA GLN A 243 6.58 31.01 17.35
C GLN A 243 5.87 29.65 17.30
N ASP A 244 5.08 29.42 16.25
CA ASP A 244 4.41 28.15 16.05
C ASP A 244 5.42 27.00 15.98
N HIS A 245 6.51 27.17 15.21
CA HIS A 245 7.57 26.17 15.09
C HIS A 245 8.28 25.91 16.42
N LYS A 246 8.64 26.96 17.16
CA LYS A 246 9.23 26.81 18.51
C LYS A 246 8.30 26.01 19.42
N THR A 247 7.03 26.39 19.46
CA THR A 247 6.02 25.70 20.28
C THR A 247 5.88 24.23 19.93
N MET A 248 5.81 23.91 18.63
CA MET A 248 5.72 22.51 18.16
C MET A 248 6.98 21.72 18.49
N LEU A 249 8.17 22.28 18.22
CA LEU A 249 9.44 21.61 18.47
C LEU A 249 9.64 21.36 19.96
N ASP A 250 9.40 22.38 20.82
CA ASP A 250 9.48 22.24 22.28
C ASP A 250 8.50 21.17 22.79
N TYR A 251 7.28 21.14 22.26
CA TYR A 251 6.29 20.12 22.56
C TYR A 251 6.82 18.72 22.22
N GLY A 252 7.34 18.54 20.99
CA GLY A 252 7.85 17.25 20.54
C GLY A 252 9.06 16.75 21.33
N PHE A 253 10.01 17.65 21.64
CA PHE A 253 11.20 17.27 22.40
C PHE A 253 10.98 17.10 23.90
N SER A 254 10.01 17.84 24.50
CA SER A 254 9.80 17.82 25.94
C SER A 254 8.72 16.86 26.42
N GLN A 255 7.66 16.64 25.63
CA GLN A 255 6.49 15.87 26.08
C GLN A 255 6.56 14.41 25.64
N TYR A 256 7.15 14.13 24.47
CA TYR A 256 7.24 12.76 23.97
C TYR A 256 8.48 12.04 24.48
N GLN A 257 8.27 10.85 25.01
CA GLN A 257 9.35 9.99 25.50
C GLN A 257 9.53 8.80 24.55
N GLU A 258 10.79 8.49 24.27
CA GLU A 258 11.14 7.30 23.51
C GLU A 258 10.82 6.04 24.32
N THR A 259 10.12 5.11 23.70
CA THR A 259 9.73 3.85 24.32
C THR A 259 10.00 2.71 23.37
N ALA A 260 10.79 1.73 23.80
CA ALA A 260 10.94 0.47 23.11
C ALA A 260 9.64 -0.35 23.29
N VAL A 261 8.84 -0.43 22.23
CA VAL A 261 7.56 -1.17 22.23
C VAL A 261 7.79 -2.66 22.04
N LEU A 262 8.76 -3.00 21.18
CA LEU A 262 9.23 -4.36 20.96
C LEU A 262 10.76 -4.34 21.03
N SER A 263 11.32 -5.27 21.80
CA SER A 263 12.77 -5.48 21.83
C SER A 263 13.21 -6.39 20.69
N GLU A 264 14.43 -6.25 20.25
CA GLU A 264 15.05 -7.16 19.29
C GLU A 264 14.93 -8.61 19.78
N HIS A 265 14.56 -9.52 18.89
CA HIS A 265 14.34 -10.94 19.16
C HIS A 265 13.22 -11.25 20.19
N GLN A 266 12.37 -10.29 20.50
CA GLN A 266 11.26 -10.51 21.45
C GLN A 266 10.28 -11.55 20.91
N GLN A 267 9.92 -12.51 21.77
CA GLN A 267 8.83 -13.43 21.48
C GLN A 267 7.48 -12.71 21.61
N VAL A 268 6.68 -12.79 20.56
CA VAL A 268 5.35 -12.12 20.47
C VAL A 268 4.19 -13.10 20.35
N GLY A 269 4.47 -14.41 20.42
CA GLY A 269 3.44 -15.44 20.39
C GLY A 269 4.00 -16.83 20.18
N GLU A 270 3.11 -17.77 19.91
CA GLU A 270 3.40 -19.14 19.50
C GLU A 270 2.53 -19.52 18.31
N LEU A 271 3.09 -20.29 17.38
CA LEU A 271 2.40 -20.78 16.20
C LEU A 271 2.37 -22.32 16.23
N PRO A 272 1.17 -22.94 16.23
CA PRO A 272 1.04 -24.39 16.16
C PRO A 272 1.68 -24.95 14.88
N VAL A 273 2.39 -26.08 15.04
CA VAL A 273 3.02 -26.81 13.92
C VAL A 273 2.34 -28.17 13.79
N MET A 274 1.88 -28.48 12.59
CA MET A 274 1.32 -29.79 12.26
C MET A 274 2.42 -30.70 11.69
N SER A 275 2.39 -31.97 12.05
CA SER A 275 3.37 -32.99 11.62
C SER A 275 4.81 -32.70 11.99
N GLY A 276 5.04 -31.85 12.99
CA GLY A 276 6.38 -31.51 13.48
C GLY A 276 6.79 -32.29 14.72
N THR A 277 8.11 -32.28 15.02
CA THR A 277 8.65 -32.84 16.27
C THR A 277 8.22 -32.05 17.52
N ARG A 278 7.64 -30.84 17.31
CA ARG A 278 7.09 -29.99 18.36
C ARG A 278 5.67 -29.58 17.97
N GLN A 279 4.83 -29.32 18.96
CA GLN A 279 3.44 -28.89 18.75
C GLN A 279 3.34 -27.43 18.33
N SER A 280 4.34 -26.59 18.65
CA SER A 280 4.40 -25.18 18.30
C SER A 280 5.83 -24.70 18.14
N VAL A 281 6.00 -23.55 17.49
CA VAL A 281 7.24 -22.79 17.45
C VAL A 281 7.02 -21.39 18.03
N PRO A 282 8.00 -20.82 18.76
CA PRO A 282 7.91 -19.43 19.20
C PRO A 282 7.91 -18.50 17.98
N VAL A 283 7.10 -17.46 18.07
CA VAL A 283 7.00 -16.37 17.07
C VAL A 283 7.80 -15.21 17.60
N VAL A 284 8.80 -14.76 16.85
CA VAL A 284 9.72 -13.69 17.27
C VAL A 284 9.78 -12.57 16.24
N VAL A 285 9.96 -11.33 16.69
CA VAL A 285 10.45 -10.24 15.85
C VAL A 285 11.97 -10.35 15.72
N GLN A 286 12.56 -9.92 14.61
CA GLN A 286 14.02 -9.84 14.48
C GLN A 286 14.53 -8.49 14.94
N ASP A 287 13.84 -7.43 14.54
CA ASP A 287 14.21 -6.06 14.85
C ASP A 287 13.34 -5.53 15.99
N GLY A 288 13.86 -4.60 16.78
CA GLY A 288 13.10 -3.84 17.76
C GLY A 288 12.20 -2.83 17.07
N PHE A 289 11.20 -2.35 17.81
CA PHE A 289 10.35 -1.22 17.40
C PHE A 289 10.31 -0.19 18.51
N THR A 290 10.79 1.00 18.20
CA THR A 290 10.78 2.15 19.09
C THR A 290 9.82 3.19 18.53
N ALA A 291 9.07 3.84 19.40
CA ALA A 291 8.20 4.96 19.06
C ALA A 291 8.15 5.98 20.22
N TYR A 292 7.59 7.13 19.94
CA TYR A 292 7.52 8.23 20.89
C TYR A 292 6.08 8.37 21.39
N PHE A 293 5.91 8.43 22.71
CA PHE A 293 4.62 8.49 23.37
C PHE A 293 4.56 9.62 24.38
N LEU A 294 3.38 10.19 24.53
CA LEU A 294 3.04 10.98 25.72
C LEU A 294 2.99 10.05 26.95
N PRO A 295 3.19 10.56 28.17
CA PRO A 295 3.24 9.73 29.38
C PRO A 295 2.00 8.86 29.61
N GLU A 296 0.83 9.29 29.15
CA GLU A 296 -0.46 8.58 29.25
C GLU A 296 -0.73 7.61 28.10
N GLU A 297 -0.03 7.72 26.98
CA GLU A 297 -0.24 6.88 25.81
C GLU A 297 0.37 5.48 26.01
N ARG A 298 -0.27 4.48 25.40
CA ARG A 298 0.19 3.08 25.41
C ARG A 298 0.03 2.48 24.04
N ALA A 299 1.06 1.78 23.63
CA ALA A 299 1.02 1.00 22.39
C ALA A 299 0.27 -0.31 22.57
N GLU A 300 -0.50 -0.68 21.57
CA GLU A 300 -1.10 -2.01 21.43
C GLU A 300 -0.40 -2.77 20.30
N ILE A 301 -0.07 -4.04 20.56
CA ILE A 301 0.57 -4.91 19.59
C ILE A 301 -0.47 -5.92 19.10
N THR A 302 -0.71 -5.97 17.81
CA THR A 302 -1.55 -6.98 17.18
C THR A 302 -0.67 -7.88 16.30
N VAL A 303 -0.65 -9.18 16.59
CA VAL A 303 0.12 -10.17 15.82
C VAL A 303 -0.81 -10.90 14.86
N TYR A 304 -0.45 -10.91 13.60
CA TYR A 304 -1.18 -11.57 12.51
C TYR A 304 -0.45 -12.84 12.11
N LEU A 305 -1.05 -13.99 12.43
CA LEU A 305 -0.48 -15.32 12.18
C LEU A 305 -1.49 -16.20 11.44
N PRO A 306 -1.04 -17.21 10.67
CA PRO A 306 -1.89 -18.31 10.24
C PRO A 306 -2.35 -19.12 11.48
N HIS A 307 -3.37 -19.95 11.33
CA HIS A 307 -3.84 -20.80 12.45
C HIS A 307 -2.82 -21.87 12.85
N PHE A 308 -2.04 -22.34 11.90
CA PHE A 308 -0.94 -23.31 12.05
C PHE A 308 -0.05 -23.28 10.82
N VAL A 309 1.11 -23.91 10.92
CA VAL A 309 2.01 -24.23 9.79
C VAL A 309 2.31 -25.73 9.78
N TYR A 310 2.72 -26.27 8.64
CA TYR A 310 3.22 -27.64 8.54
C TYR A 310 4.74 -27.66 8.72
N ALA A 311 5.25 -28.71 9.36
CA ALA A 311 6.68 -29.00 9.36
C ALA A 311 7.15 -29.46 7.95
N PRO A 312 8.42 -29.24 7.58
CA PRO A 312 9.42 -28.61 8.42
C PRO A 312 9.25 -27.09 8.50
N VAL A 313 9.55 -26.52 9.67
CA VAL A 313 9.64 -25.07 9.88
C VAL A 313 11.09 -24.74 10.19
N GLU A 314 11.65 -23.82 9.47
CA GLU A 314 13.03 -23.37 9.69
C GLU A 314 13.07 -22.15 10.60
N LYS A 315 14.07 -22.10 11.48
CA LYS A 315 14.34 -20.90 12.27
C LYS A 315 14.57 -19.71 11.35
N ARG A 316 13.95 -18.55 11.67
CA ARG A 316 13.92 -17.33 10.84
C ARG A 316 13.04 -17.43 9.59
N GLN A 317 12.29 -18.49 9.39
CA GLN A 317 11.24 -18.49 8.38
C GLN A 317 10.20 -17.42 8.72
N LYS A 318 9.88 -16.53 7.77
CA LYS A 318 8.82 -15.54 7.95
C LYS A 318 7.46 -16.23 8.04
N ILE A 319 6.71 -15.96 9.10
CA ILE A 319 5.43 -16.64 9.39
C ILE A 319 4.25 -15.71 9.62
N GLY A 320 4.48 -14.39 9.59
CA GLY A 320 3.41 -13.42 9.77
C GLY A 320 3.93 -11.99 9.92
N SER A 321 3.15 -11.16 10.60
CA SER A 321 3.52 -9.78 10.93
C SER A 321 2.99 -9.38 12.30
N ALA A 322 3.65 -8.40 12.93
CA ALA A 322 3.18 -7.70 14.12
C ALA A 322 2.97 -6.22 13.77
N ALA A 323 1.82 -5.67 14.09
CA ALA A 323 1.53 -4.25 13.92
C ALA A 323 1.41 -3.56 15.28
N VAL A 324 2.02 -2.40 15.41
CA VAL A 324 1.99 -1.56 16.60
C VAL A 324 0.99 -0.43 16.38
N TYR A 325 0.07 -0.26 17.31
CA TYR A 325 -0.99 0.75 17.25
C TYR A 325 -0.92 1.70 18.45
N LEU A 326 -1.31 2.95 18.19
CA LEU A 326 -1.71 3.91 19.22
C LEU A 326 -3.17 4.27 18.96
N GLY A 327 -4.07 3.74 19.77
CA GLY A 327 -5.51 3.77 19.48
C GLY A 327 -5.83 3.12 18.12
N GLU A 328 -6.48 3.86 17.23
CA GLU A 328 -6.78 3.37 15.87
C GLU A 328 -5.62 3.56 14.85
N LYS A 329 -4.59 4.32 15.23
CA LYS A 329 -3.48 4.66 14.35
C LYS A 329 -2.41 3.58 14.37
N CYS A 330 -2.10 3.00 13.20
CA CYS A 330 -0.95 2.10 13.04
C CYS A 330 0.35 2.93 12.97
N LEU A 331 1.26 2.70 13.91
CA LEU A 331 2.57 3.34 13.97
C LEU A 331 3.59 2.61 13.10
N GLY A 332 3.44 1.28 12.95
CA GLY A 332 4.32 0.49 12.11
C GLY A 332 3.97 -1.00 12.11
N THR A 333 4.57 -1.73 11.17
CA THR A 333 4.39 -3.18 11.03
C THR A 333 5.74 -3.84 10.81
N LEU A 334 6.03 -4.89 11.59
CA LEU A 334 7.24 -5.69 11.48
C LEU A 334 6.89 -7.11 11.02
N PRO A 335 7.77 -7.77 10.23
CA PRO A 335 7.65 -9.19 9.97
C PRO A 335 7.95 -9.99 11.25
N VAL A 336 7.24 -11.12 11.42
CA VAL A 336 7.53 -12.06 12.50
C VAL A 336 7.98 -13.40 11.93
N TYR A 337 8.83 -14.08 12.67
CA TYR A 337 9.57 -15.25 12.22
C TYR A 337 9.47 -16.40 13.21
N ALA A 338 9.70 -17.63 12.72
CA ALA A 338 9.88 -18.77 13.58
C ALA A 338 11.16 -18.62 14.42
N GLY A 339 11.03 -18.71 15.73
CA GLY A 339 12.16 -18.56 16.67
C GLY A 339 13.03 -19.83 16.81
N SER A 340 12.53 -20.99 16.34
CA SER A 340 13.25 -22.26 16.36
C SER A 340 12.87 -23.13 15.18
N ASP A 341 13.76 -24.09 14.85
CA ASP A 341 13.47 -25.15 13.90
C ASP A 341 12.42 -26.11 14.48
N CYS A 342 11.58 -26.62 13.60
CA CYS A 342 10.68 -27.74 13.89
C CYS A 342 10.73 -28.72 12.70
N PRO A 343 11.61 -29.72 12.74
CA PRO A 343 11.66 -30.78 11.74
C PRO A 343 10.36 -31.57 11.71
N GLU A 344 10.10 -32.28 10.62
CA GLU A 344 9.04 -33.27 10.61
C GLU A 344 9.26 -34.34 11.67
N SER A 345 8.20 -34.75 12.35
CA SER A 345 8.28 -35.84 13.31
C SER A 345 8.61 -37.12 12.55
N GLY A 346 9.77 -37.72 12.82
CA GLY A 346 10.18 -39.00 12.24
C GLY A 346 9.26 -40.20 12.60
N GLU A 347 8.29 -40.00 13.48
CA GLU A 347 7.22 -40.96 13.81
C GLU A 347 6.09 -40.98 12.76
N GLY A 348 6.17 -40.15 11.72
CA GLY A 348 5.29 -40.15 10.55
C GLY A 348 5.70 -41.11 9.44
N LYS A 349 6.71 -41.97 9.63
CA LYS A 349 6.91 -43.18 8.81
C LYS A 349 5.98 -44.36 9.17
N GLY A 350 5.02 -44.11 10.02
CA GLY A 350 3.73 -44.80 10.04
C GLY A 350 2.75 -43.87 9.36
N ALA A 351 2.80 -43.84 8.04
CA ALA A 351 1.88 -43.09 7.21
C ALA A 351 0.45 -43.36 7.68
N LYS A 352 -0.21 -42.36 8.29
CA LYS A 352 -1.59 -42.16 7.90
C LYS A 352 -1.49 -41.81 6.42
N SER A 353 -1.62 -42.85 5.57
CA SER A 353 -1.69 -42.70 4.14
C SER A 353 -2.67 -41.55 3.91
N MET A 354 -2.23 -40.45 3.29
CA MET A 354 -3.14 -39.40 2.83
C MET A 354 -3.91 -39.99 1.64
N GLN A 355 -4.77 -40.97 1.96
CA GLN A 355 -5.63 -41.58 0.99
C GLN A 355 -6.62 -40.55 0.48
N GLU A 356 -6.26 -39.95 -0.63
CA GLU A 356 -7.16 -39.08 -1.37
C GLU A 356 -8.00 -39.91 -2.36
N ARG A 357 -9.22 -39.48 -2.60
CA ARG A 357 -10.04 -40.08 -3.66
C ARG A 357 -9.32 -39.95 -5.00
N VAL A 358 -9.14 -41.03 -5.73
CA VAL A 358 -8.37 -41.05 -7.00
C VAL A 358 -8.88 -40.03 -8.01
N GLN A 359 -10.20 -39.76 -8.09
CA GLN A 359 -10.72 -38.70 -8.93
C GLN A 359 -10.25 -37.28 -8.48
N LYS A 360 -9.96 -37.05 -7.19
CA LYS A 360 -9.38 -35.80 -6.71
C LYS A 360 -7.91 -35.68 -7.14
N ILE A 361 -7.15 -36.77 -7.04
CA ILE A 361 -5.75 -36.86 -7.50
C ILE A 361 -5.64 -36.55 -8.99
N LEU A 362 -6.42 -37.26 -9.83
CA LEU A 362 -6.46 -37.06 -11.28
C LEU A 362 -6.83 -35.62 -11.66
N SER A 363 -7.74 -35.01 -10.91
CA SER A 363 -8.15 -33.62 -11.12
C SER A 363 -7.08 -32.62 -10.67
N GLY A 364 -6.42 -32.86 -9.55
CA GLY A 364 -5.33 -32.03 -9.02
C GLY A 364 -4.11 -32.03 -9.93
N LEU A 365 -3.81 -33.15 -10.56
CA LEU A 365 -2.73 -33.28 -11.56
C LEU A 365 -3.11 -32.74 -12.95
N GLY A 366 -4.30 -32.15 -13.11
CA GLY A 366 -4.75 -31.59 -14.39
C GLY A 366 -5.10 -32.58 -15.47
N VAL A 367 -5.11 -33.88 -15.17
CA VAL A 367 -5.38 -34.98 -16.13
C VAL A 367 -6.82 -34.95 -16.63
N ALA A 368 -7.80 -34.72 -15.73
CA ALA A 368 -9.22 -34.69 -16.07
C ALA A 368 -10.01 -33.80 -15.11
N SER A 369 -11.25 -33.40 -15.42
CA SER A 369 -12.17 -32.89 -14.40
C SER A 369 -12.60 -34.02 -13.45
N ARG A 370 -13.05 -33.72 -12.23
CA ARG A 370 -13.50 -34.73 -11.26
C ARG A 370 -14.53 -35.68 -11.87
N ARG A 371 -15.55 -35.18 -12.59
CA ARG A 371 -16.57 -35.99 -13.26
C ARG A 371 -15.95 -36.87 -14.36
N LYS A 372 -15.06 -36.33 -15.17
CA LYS A 372 -14.39 -37.09 -16.22
C LYS A 372 -13.41 -38.13 -15.65
N ALA A 373 -12.79 -37.84 -14.52
CA ALA A 373 -11.98 -38.80 -13.78
C ALA A 373 -12.83 -39.98 -13.23
N GLU A 374 -14.03 -39.67 -12.73
CA GLU A 374 -15.01 -40.68 -12.33
C GLU A 374 -15.44 -41.58 -13.53
N ASP A 375 -15.62 -40.98 -14.73
CA ASP A 375 -15.93 -41.75 -15.94
C ASP A 375 -14.76 -42.64 -16.36
N TYR A 376 -13.51 -42.19 -16.23
CA TYR A 376 -12.34 -43.04 -16.49
C TYR A 376 -12.25 -44.19 -15.51
N ILE A 377 -12.59 -43.99 -14.23
CA ILE A 377 -12.64 -45.07 -13.23
C ILE A 377 -13.75 -46.07 -13.56
N ARG A 378 -14.97 -45.61 -13.91
CA ARG A 378 -16.08 -46.48 -14.32
C ARG A 378 -15.76 -47.34 -15.58
N GLN A 379 -14.95 -46.79 -16.47
CA GLN A 379 -14.49 -47.48 -17.70
C GLN A 379 -13.32 -48.43 -17.43
N GLY A 380 -12.85 -48.57 -16.18
CA GLY A 380 -11.73 -49.46 -15.83
C GLY A 380 -10.36 -48.99 -16.35
N ARG A 381 -10.23 -47.73 -16.76
CA ARG A 381 -9.01 -47.14 -17.35
C ARG A 381 -7.97 -46.74 -16.32
N VAL A 382 -8.35 -46.68 -15.04
CA VAL A 382 -7.46 -46.25 -13.94
C VAL A 382 -7.12 -47.47 -13.09
N THR A 383 -5.82 -47.66 -12.87
CA THR A 383 -5.31 -48.70 -11.95
C THR A 383 -4.49 -48.07 -10.83
N VAL A 384 -4.55 -48.67 -9.65
CA VAL A 384 -3.72 -48.34 -8.50
C VAL A 384 -2.95 -49.56 -8.07
N ASN A 385 -1.64 -49.49 -8.03
CA ASN A 385 -0.73 -50.61 -7.71
C ASN A 385 -0.99 -51.87 -8.61
N GLY A 386 -1.40 -51.63 -9.87
CA GLY A 386 -1.67 -52.69 -10.83
C GLY A 386 -3.10 -53.22 -10.82
N GLU A 387 -3.94 -52.85 -9.85
CA GLU A 387 -5.32 -53.30 -9.75
C GLU A 387 -6.31 -52.25 -10.30
N SER A 388 -7.34 -52.70 -11.02
CA SER A 388 -8.42 -51.82 -11.50
C SER A 388 -9.30 -51.38 -10.32
N ILE A 389 -9.59 -50.08 -10.21
CA ILE A 389 -10.30 -49.50 -9.08
C ILE A 389 -11.76 -49.19 -9.41
N GLN A 390 -12.59 -49.07 -8.36
CA GLN A 390 -13.99 -48.63 -8.45
C GLN A 390 -14.15 -47.19 -7.99
N LEU A 391 -15.33 -46.60 -8.31
CA LEU A 391 -15.70 -45.26 -7.82
C LEU A 391 -15.62 -45.17 -6.30
N GLY A 392 -14.98 -44.13 -5.81
CA GLY A 392 -14.78 -43.91 -4.37
C GLY A 392 -13.45 -44.46 -3.85
N ALA A 393 -12.68 -45.21 -4.69
CA ALA A 393 -11.34 -45.67 -4.30
C ALA A 393 -10.44 -44.49 -3.94
N THR A 394 -9.62 -44.74 -2.94
CA THR A 394 -8.59 -43.80 -2.42
C THR A 394 -7.22 -44.34 -2.74
N ALA A 395 -6.26 -43.49 -2.95
CA ALA A 395 -4.86 -43.80 -3.11
C ALA A 395 -3.99 -42.71 -2.50
N ASP A 396 -2.80 -43.05 -2.13
CA ASP A 396 -1.79 -42.09 -1.68
C ASP A 396 -0.94 -41.69 -2.91
N PRO A 397 -1.01 -40.41 -3.34
CA PRO A 397 -0.29 -39.95 -4.53
C PRO A 397 1.24 -40.05 -4.42
N ASP A 398 1.79 -40.15 -3.20
CA ASP A 398 3.22 -40.20 -2.97
C ASP A 398 3.77 -41.64 -2.89
N THR A 399 2.93 -42.59 -2.52
CA THR A 399 3.37 -43.99 -2.31
C THR A 399 2.73 -44.98 -3.29
N ASP A 400 1.53 -44.69 -3.81
CA ASP A 400 0.82 -45.59 -4.72
C ASP A 400 1.14 -45.31 -6.20
N THR A 401 1.30 -46.36 -6.97
CA THR A 401 1.48 -46.23 -8.42
C THR A 401 0.11 -46.13 -9.10
N ILE A 402 -0.27 -44.93 -9.50
CA ILE A 402 -1.53 -44.67 -10.19
C ILE A 402 -1.26 -44.54 -11.70
N LEU A 403 -1.96 -45.38 -12.51
CA LEU A 403 -1.84 -45.35 -13.96
C LEU A 403 -3.20 -45.03 -14.61
N LEU A 404 -3.17 -44.23 -15.67
CA LEU A 404 -4.29 -44.03 -16.59
C LEU A 404 -3.93 -44.60 -17.94
N ASP A 405 -4.74 -45.56 -18.45
CA ASP A 405 -4.47 -46.30 -19.69
C ASP A 405 -3.07 -46.95 -19.70
N GLY A 406 -2.63 -47.46 -18.56
CA GLY A 406 -1.30 -48.05 -18.37
C GLY A 406 -0.12 -47.07 -18.34
N LYS A 407 -0.37 -45.76 -18.38
CA LYS A 407 0.67 -44.75 -18.33
C LYS A 407 0.69 -44.05 -16.97
N PRO A 408 1.88 -43.76 -16.41
CA PRO A 408 2.00 -43.04 -15.15
C PRO A 408 1.45 -41.61 -15.27
N LEU A 409 0.89 -41.10 -14.16
CA LEU A 409 0.38 -39.74 -14.12
C LEU A 409 1.52 -38.73 -14.22
N PRO A 410 1.27 -37.53 -14.79
CA PRO A 410 2.27 -36.46 -14.83
C PRO A 410 2.65 -36.02 -13.42
N LYS A 411 3.88 -35.53 -13.23
CA LYS A 411 4.29 -34.93 -11.97
C LYS A 411 3.43 -33.68 -11.69
N PRO A 412 3.17 -33.36 -10.42
CA PRO A 412 2.44 -32.15 -10.05
C PRO A 412 3.07 -30.91 -10.70
N ALA A 413 2.31 -30.17 -11.46
CA ALA A 413 2.71 -28.83 -11.88
C ALA A 413 2.75 -27.90 -10.65
N GLY A 414 3.67 -26.95 -10.62
CA GLY A 414 3.70 -25.92 -9.58
C GLY A 414 2.33 -25.23 -9.46
N ARG A 415 2.01 -24.75 -8.26
CA ARG A 415 0.76 -24.01 -8.03
C ARG A 415 0.77 -22.72 -8.83
N VAL A 416 -0.33 -22.44 -9.51
CA VAL A 416 -0.50 -21.29 -10.39
C VAL A 416 -1.72 -20.49 -9.95
N TYR A 417 -1.56 -19.19 -9.83
CA TYR A 417 -2.61 -18.25 -9.44
C TYR A 417 -2.60 -17.07 -10.41
N ILE A 418 -3.73 -16.83 -11.06
CA ILE A 418 -3.87 -15.85 -12.14
C ILE A 418 -5.02 -14.91 -11.82
N LEU A 419 -4.79 -13.62 -12.04
CA LEU A 419 -5.80 -12.59 -12.10
C LEU A 419 -6.07 -12.27 -13.57
N LEU A 420 -7.30 -12.47 -14.01
CA LEU A 420 -7.80 -12.12 -15.33
C LEU A 420 -8.77 -10.94 -15.22
N ASN A 421 -8.60 -9.90 -16.04
CA ASN A 421 -9.66 -8.93 -16.29
C ASN A 421 -10.59 -9.46 -17.38
N LYS A 422 -11.59 -10.25 -16.96
CA LYS A 422 -12.52 -10.93 -17.87
C LYS A 422 -13.31 -9.92 -18.70
N PRO A 423 -13.28 -9.99 -20.04
CA PRO A 423 -14.14 -9.18 -20.90
C PRO A 423 -15.59 -9.69 -20.91
N ARG A 424 -16.51 -8.83 -21.34
CA ARG A 424 -17.89 -9.25 -21.67
C ARG A 424 -17.88 -10.19 -22.89
N GLY A 425 -18.89 -11.04 -23.00
CA GLY A 425 -19.05 -11.99 -24.10
C GLY A 425 -18.35 -13.35 -23.89
N TYR A 426 -17.62 -13.53 -22.79
CA TYR A 426 -16.98 -14.80 -22.43
C TYR A 426 -17.71 -15.48 -21.27
N VAL A 427 -17.98 -16.78 -21.40
CA VAL A 427 -18.57 -17.56 -20.30
C VAL A 427 -17.47 -18.06 -19.35
N THR A 428 -17.79 -18.08 -18.06
CA THR A 428 -16.89 -18.59 -17.01
C THR A 428 -17.05 -20.10 -16.88
N THR A 429 -16.44 -20.85 -17.77
CA THR A 429 -16.42 -22.32 -17.81
C THR A 429 -15.12 -22.83 -18.40
N MET A 430 -14.75 -24.07 -18.04
CA MET A 430 -13.62 -24.78 -18.67
C MET A 430 -13.93 -25.32 -20.05
N GLN A 431 -15.18 -25.68 -20.29
CA GLN A 431 -15.69 -26.18 -21.57
C GLN A 431 -17.13 -25.71 -21.73
N ASP A 432 -17.47 -25.21 -22.89
CA ASP A 432 -18.84 -24.78 -23.22
C ASP A 432 -19.48 -25.71 -24.23
N GLU A 433 -20.60 -26.33 -23.85
CA GLU A 433 -21.34 -27.27 -24.71
C GLU A 433 -22.00 -26.58 -25.92
N LYS A 434 -22.19 -25.27 -25.87
CA LYS A 434 -22.81 -24.47 -26.92
C LYS A 434 -21.80 -23.77 -27.83
N GLY A 435 -20.50 -24.06 -27.70
CA GLY A 435 -19.44 -23.48 -28.52
C GLY A 435 -19.18 -21.99 -28.33
N ARG A 436 -19.67 -21.38 -27.22
CA ARG A 436 -19.42 -19.95 -26.93
C ARG A 436 -17.98 -19.74 -26.45
N LYS A 437 -17.46 -18.54 -26.66
CA LYS A 437 -16.15 -18.15 -26.13
C LYS A 437 -16.11 -18.28 -24.61
N ASN A 438 -15.10 -18.92 -24.06
CA ASN A 438 -14.94 -19.11 -22.64
C ASN A 438 -13.60 -18.55 -22.12
N VAL A 439 -13.48 -18.40 -20.80
CA VAL A 439 -12.32 -17.75 -20.16
C VAL A 439 -10.99 -18.49 -20.36
N THR A 440 -11.01 -19.78 -20.68
CA THR A 440 -9.77 -20.53 -20.92
C THR A 440 -9.08 -20.15 -22.24
N MET A 441 -9.83 -19.54 -23.18
CA MET A 441 -9.27 -19.01 -24.43
C MET A 441 -8.45 -17.73 -24.22
N LEU A 442 -8.56 -17.10 -23.06
CA LEU A 442 -7.89 -15.85 -22.73
C LEU A 442 -6.59 -16.06 -21.93
N VAL A 443 -6.39 -17.27 -21.39
CA VAL A 443 -5.27 -17.54 -20.48
C VAL A 443 -4.48 -18.72 -21.01
N ASP A 444 -3.26 -18.46 -21.46
CA ASP A 444 -2.28 -19.48 -21.81
C ASP A 444 -1.08 -19.36 -20.85
N CYS A 445 -1.05 -20.21 -19.85
CA CYS A 445 -0.01 -20.26 -18.82
C CYS A 445 0.76 -21.60 -18.83
N GLY A 446 0.64 -22.41 -19.90
CA GLY A 446 1.30 -23.71 -20.03
C GLY A 446 0.81 -24.78 -19.05
N THR A 447 -0.14 -24.46 -18.19
CA THR A 447 -0.71 -25.36 -17.19
C THR A 447 -2.23 -25.21 -17.15
N ARG A 448 -2.94 -26.30 -16.84
CA ARG A 448 -4.39 -26.27 -16.72
C ARG A 448 -4.81 -25.56 -15.45
N VAL A 449 -5.47 -24.42 -15.60
CA VAL A 449 -6.09 -23.65 -14.52
C VAL A 449 -7.61 -23.61 -14.70
N TYR A 450 -8.35 -23.39 -13.62
CA TYR A 450 -9.81 -23.25 -13.64
C TYR A 450 -10.25 -22.01 -12.84
N PRO A 451 -11.40 -21.41 -13.20
CA PRO A 451 -11.85 -20.20 -12.55
C PRO A 451 -12.31 -20.46 -11.11
N VAL A 452 -11.93 -19.56 -10.20
CA VAL A 452 -12.41 -19.49 -8.83
C VAL A 452 -13.66 -18.62 -8.81
N GLY A 453 -14.80 -19.25 -8.72
CA GLY A 453 -16.10 -18.59 -8.85
C GLY A 453 -16.48 -18.28 -10.30
N ARG A 454 -17.48 -17.43 -10.45
CA ARG A 454 -18.05 -17.11 -11.77
C ARG A 454 -18.34 -15.62 -11.90
N LEU A 455 -18.20 -15.14 -13.14
CA LEU A 455 -18.80 -13.90 -13.64
C LEU A 455 -19.69 -14.25 -14.82
N ASP A 456 -20.87 -13.65 -14.89
CA ASP A 456 -21.79 -13.85 -16.01
C ASP A 456 -21.17 -13.39 -17.34
N MET A 457 -21.70 -13.89 -18.45
CA MET A 457 -21.20 -13.55 -19.78
C MET A 457 -21.27 -12.05 -20.08
N ASP A 458 -22.29 -11.38 -19.56
CA ASP A 458 -22.53 -9.93 -19.69
C ASP A 458 -21.86 -9.08 -18.59
N SER A 459 -21.08 -9.72 -17.71
CA SER A 459 -20.30 -9.08 -16.64
C SER A 459 -18.81 -9.14 -16.96
N GLU A 460 -18.06 -8.17 -16.47
CA GLU A 460 -16.61 -8.02 -16.70
C GLU A 460 -15.83 -7.83 -15.40
N GLY A 461 -14.51 -7.85 -15.50
CA GLY A 461 -13.61 -7.49 -14.39
C GLY A 461 -12.88 -8.67 -13.79
N LEU A 462 -12.52 -8.56 -12.53
CA LEU A 462 -11.65 -9.46 -11.78
C LEU A 462 -12.19 -10.88 -11.74
N LEU A 463 -11.43 -11.82 -12.27
CA LEU A 463 -11.67 -13.26 -12.15
C LEU A 463 -10.35 -13.94 -11.82
N ILE A 464 -10.34 -14.77 -10.77
CA ILE A 464 -9.18 -15.56 -10.38
C ILE A 464 -9.25 -16.92 -11.08
N LEU A 465 -8.10 -17.42 -11.59
CA LEU A 465 -7.94 -18.78 -12.07
C LEU A 465 -6.76 -19.44 -11.36
N THR A 466 -6.87 -20.72 -11.05
CA THR A 466 -5.81 -21.48 -10.35
C THR A 466 -5.89 -22.97 -10.68
N ASN A 467 -4.81 -23.69 -10.40
CA ASN A 467 -4.80 -25.16 -10.33
C ASN A 467 -4.83 -25.67 -8.87
N ASP A 468 -4.89 -24.78 -7.87
CA ASP A 468 -4.95 -25.10 -6.45
C ASP A 468 -6.40 -25.23 -5.96
N GLY A 469 -6.84 -26.47 -5.70
CA GLY A 469 -8.20 -26.76 -5.25
C GLY A 469 -8.50 -26.27 -3.85
N ASP A 470 -7.52 -26.23 -2.97
CA ASP A 470 -7.69 -25.81 -1.59
C ASP A 470 -7.84 -24.29 -1.51
N PHE A 471 -7.04 -23.56 -2.31
CA PHE A 471 -7.20 -22.11 -2.47
C PHE A 471 -8.58 -21.77 -3.06
N ALA A 472 -9.00 -22.46 -4.12
CA ALA A 472 -10.30 -22.23 -4.73
C ALA A 472 -11.45 -22.50 -3.75
N ASN A 473 -11.35 -23.57 -2.95
CA ASN A 473 -12.35 -23.88 -1.93
C ASN A 473 -12.40 -22.81 -0.83
N LYS A 474 -11.24 -22.32 -0.37
CA LYS A 474 -11.15 -21.25 0.62
C LYS A 474 -11.83 -19.97 0.15
N MET A 475 -11.65 -19.62 -1.12
CA MET A 475 -12.28 -18.43 -1.73
C MET A 475 -13.79 -18.56 -1.94
N LEU A 476 -14.28 -19.77 -2.20
CA LEU A 476 -15.67 -20.02 -2.58
C LEU A 476 -16.56 -20.45 -1.42
N HIS A 477 -15.98 -20.92 -0.33
CA HIS A 477 -16.77 -21.46 0.79
C HIS A 477 -17.54 -20.35 1.51
N PRO A 478 -18.87 -20.49 1.67
CA PRO A 478 -19.72 -19.45 2.25
C PRO A 478 -19.30 -18.97 3.65
N ALA A 479 -18.64 -19.85 4.44
CA ALA A 479 -18.17 -19.51 5.79
C ALA A 479 -17.03 -18.48 5.81
N HIS A 480 -16.36 -18.22 4.69
CA HIS A 480 -15.25 -17.24 4.63
C HIS A 480 -15.71 -15.84 4.24
N GLU A 481 -16.97 -15.66 3.86
CA GLU A 481 -17.62 -14.36 3.60
C GLU A 481 -16.77 -13.38 2.77
N VAL A 482 -16.10 -13.88 1.72
CA VAL A 482 -15.21 -13.07 0.89
C VAL A 482 -15.99 -11.94 0.24
N GLU A 483 -15.63 -10.71 0.60
CA GLU A 483 -16.23 -9.48 0.09
C GLU A 483 -15.98 -9.32 -1.42
N LYS A 484 -17.00 -8.90 -2.17
CA LYS A 484 -16.92 -8.61 -3.60
C LYS A 484 -17.41 -7.21 -3.88
N ILE A 485 -16.56 -6.39 -4.52
CA ILE A 485 -16.87 -5.01 -4.84
C ILE A 485 -17.02 -4.87 -6.34
N TYR A 486 -18.13 -4.25 -6.73
CA TYR A 486 -18.49 -4.02 -8.12
C TYR A 486 -18.68 -2.53 -8.42
N GLU A 487 -18.22 -2.10 -9.57
CA GLU A 487 -18.71 -0.88 -10.22
C GLU A 487 -19.91 -1.22 -11.07
N VAL A 488 -21.02 -0.52 -10.87
CA VAL A 488 -22.31 -0.81 -11.49
C VAL A 488 -22.86 0.46 -12.14
N TRP A 489 -23.07 0.42 -13.45
CA TRP A 489 -23.74 1.48 -14.17
C TRP A 489 -25.21 1.12 -14.30
N VAL A 490 -26.08 2.04 -13.91
CA VAL A 490 -27.53 1.83 -13.89
C VAL A 490 -28.24 2.99 -14.58
N GLU A 491 -29.35 2.67 -15.22
CA GLU A 491 -30.35 3.59 -15.74
C GLU A 491 -31.61 3.53 -14.87
N ASN A 492 -32.49 4.56 -14.99
CA ASN A 492 -33.66 4.78 -14.14
C ASN A 492 -33.27 4.87 -12.65
N ALA A 493 -32.10 5.43 -12.39
CA ALA A 493 -31.56 5.58 -11.03
C ALA A 493 -32.28 6.71 -10.29
N SER A 494 -32.68 6.42 -9.05
CA SER A 494 -33.27 7.41 -8.14
C SER A 494 -32.66 7.23 -6.74
N GLN A 495 -32.59 8.30 -5.96
CA GLN A 495 -32.12 8.23 -4.57
C GLN A 495 -32.90 7.21 -3.72
N PRO A 496 -34.28 7.14 -3.78
CA PRO A 496 -35.03 6.11 -3.07
C PRO A 496 -34.67 4.69 -3.52
N GLY A 497 -34.53 4.46 -4.85
CA GLY A 497 -34.15 3.15 -5.39
C GLY A 497 -32.76 2.70 -4.93
N ILE A 498 -31.78 3.62 -4.91
CA ILE A 498 -30.43 3.34 -4.39
C ILE A 498 -30.49 3.02 -2.90
N ALA A 499 -31.23 3.79 -2.10
CA ALA A 499 -31.40 3.53 -0.68
C ALA A 499 -32.06 2.17 -0.41
N GLN A 500 -33.03 1.77 -1.22
CA GLN A 500 -33.69 0.48 -1.12
C GLN A 500 -32.73 -0.70 -1.36
N MET A 501 -31.71 -0.56 -2.22
CA MET A 501 -30.68 -1.60 -2.41
C MET A 501 -29.88 -1.90 -1.13
N MET A 502 -29.83 -0.97 -0.17
CA MET A 502 -29.12 -1.13 1.11
C MET A 502 -30.00 -1.77 2.20
N THR A 503 -31.24 -2.13 1.88
CA THR A 503 -32.15 -2.82 2.80
C THR A 503 -32.18 -4.32 2.53
N PRO A 504 -32.66 -5.17 3.49
CA PRO A 504 -32.89 -6.57 3.22
C PRO A 504 -33.87 -6.77 2.07
N LEU A 505 -33.45 -7.50 1.03
CA LEU A 505 -34.29 -7.84 -0.13
C LEU A 505 -34.49 -9.35 -0.21
N VAL A 506 -35.56 -9.77 -0.90
CA VAL A 506 -35.83 -11.18 -1.18
C VAL A 506 -35.61 -11.42 -2.69
N ILE A 507 -34.64 -12.26 -3.02
CA ILE A 507 -34.32 -12.62 -4.41
C ILE A 507 -34.48 -14.12 -4.59
N ASP A 508 -35.28 -14.55 -5.54
CA ASP A 508 -35.57 -15.95 -5.84
C ASP A 508 -36.04 -16.72 -4.58
N GLY A 509 -36.81 -16.09 -3.70
CA GLY A 509 -37.31 -16.67 -2.44
C GLY A 509 -36.29 -16.69 -1.29
N TYR A 510 -35.10 -16.12 -1.46
CA TYR A 510 -34.08 -16.05 -0.41
C TYR A 510 -33.91 -14.63 0.12
N HIS A 511 -33.87 -14.49 1.43
CA HIS A 511 -33.47 -13.24 2.09
C HIS A 511 -31.96 -13.03 1.87
N ILE A 512 -31.61 -11.97 1.12
CA ILE A 512 -30.21 -11.58 0.92
C ILE A 512 -29.78 -10.56 1.98
N ARG A 513 -28.50 -10.56 2.30
CA ARG A 513 -27.92 -9.54 3.19
C ARG A 513 -27.96 -8.17 2.52
N PRO A 514 -28.17 -7.08 3.28
CA PRO A 514 -28.04 -5.73 2.75
C PRO A 514 -26.70 -5.53 2.05
N ALA A 515 -26.73 -4.91 0.87
CA ALA A 515 -25.51 -4.55 0.17
C ALA A 515 -24.99 -3.20 0.68
N GLY A 516 -23.66 -3.05 0.74
CA GLY A 516 -23.06 -1.73 0.84
C GLY A 516 -23.16 -1.01 -0.51
N VAL A 517 -23.79 0.16 -0.58
CA VAL A 517 -23.90 0.92 -1.83
C VAL A 517 -23.37 2.33 -1.63
N LYS A 518 -22.35 2.70 -2.44
CA LYS A 518 -21.82 4.06 -2.50
C LYS A 518 -22.10 4.65 -3.88
N THR A 519 -22.78 5.79 -3.95
CA THR A 519 -23.00 6.51 -5.20
C THR A 519 -21.71 7.23 -5.59
N LEU A 520 -21.15 6.90 -6.73
CA LEU A 520 -19.97 7.57 -7.30
C LEU A 520 -20.41 8.82 -8.08
N TRP A 521 -21.49 8.71 -8.85
CA TRP A 521 -22.19 9.84 -9.45
C TRP A 521 -23.64 9.45 -9.79
N LEU A 522 -24.53 10.46 -9.85
CA LEU A 522 -25.94 10.34 -10.23
C LEU A 522 -26.31 11.58 -11.06
N ARG A 523 -26.74 11.39 -12.31
CA ARG A 523 -27.14 12.47 -13.24
C ARG A 523 -28.20 11.94 -14.21
N ASP A 524 -29.23 12.72 -14.43
CA ASP A 524 -30.28 12.49 -15.47
C ASP A 524 -30.83 11.05 -15.49
N GLY A 525 -31.12 10.49 -14.30
CA GLY A 525 -31.64 9.12 -14.19
C GLY A 525 -30.61 8.02 -14.44
N SER A 526 -29.36 8.36 -14.67
CA SER A 526 -28.25 7.41 -14.76
C SER A 526 -27.34 7.54 -13.55
N ALA A 527 -26.76 6.42 -13.07
CA ALA A 527 -25.81 6.46 -11.97
C ALA A 527 -24.67 5.44 -12.17
N LYS A 528 -23.53 5.75 -11.54
CA LYS A 528 -22.45 4.79 -11.28
C LYS A 528 -22.42 4.55 -9.79
N LEU A 529 -22.59 3.31 -9.40
CA LEU A 529 -22.61 2.86 -8.02
C LEU A 529 -21.40 1.95 -7.74
N GLN A 530 -20.84 2.02 -6.55
CA GLN A 530 -19.98 0.98 -6.01
C GLN A 530 -20.83 0.11 -5.10
N VAL A 531 -20.95 -1.18 -5.44
CA VAL A 531 -21.79 -2.13 -4.71
C VAL A 531 -20.91 -3.21 -4.09
N THR A 532 -21.04 -3.38 -2.78
CA THR A 532 -20.33 -4.38 -1.97
C THR A 532 -21.31 -5.47 -1.54
N ILE A 533 -20.96 -6.72 -1.83
CA ILE A 533 -21.72 -7.92 -1.40
C ILE A 533 -20.79 -8.97 -0.80
N HIS A 534 -21.29 -9.76 0.16
CA HIS A 534 -20.57 -10.86 0.83
C HIS A 534 -20.99 -12.24 0.34
N GLU A 535 -22.00 -12.30 -0.51
CA GLU A 535 -22.51 -13.51 -1.16
C GLU A 535 -22.52 -13.33 -2.68
N GLY A 536 -22.65 -14.41 -3.45
CA GLY A 536 -22.59 -14.35 -4.92
C GLY A 536 -23.67 -15.22 -5.57
N ARG A 537 -24.97 -14.85 -5.41
CA ARG A 537 -26.07 -15.57 -6.05
C ARG A 537 -26.19 -15.23 -7.53
N ASN A 538 -26.85 -16.09 -8.27
CA ASN A 538 -27.05 -15.91 -9.71
C ASN A 538 -27.65 -14.54 -10.02
N ARG A 539 -26.88 -13.69 -10.73
CA ARG A 539 -27.26 -12.33 -11.19
C ARG A 539 -27.78 -11.43 -10.07
N GLN A 540 -27.26 -11.60 -8.84
CA GLN A 540 -27.77 -10.95 -7.63
C GLN A 540 -27.90 -9.43 -7.78
N ILE A 541 -26.83 -8.71 -8.11
CA ILE A 541 -26.84 -7.24 -8.22
C ILE A 541 -27.83 -6.75 -9.27
N ARG A 542 -27.96 -7.46 -10.40
CA ARG A 542 -28.93 -7.11 -11.46
C ARG A 542 -30.37 -7.27 -10.98
N LYS A 543 -30.66 -8.34 -10.22
CA LYS A 543 -31.98 -8.58 -9.64
C LYS A 543 -32.31 -7.58 -8.54
N MET A 544 -31.33 -7.23 -7.70
CA MET A 544 -31.47 -6.18 -6.68
C MET A 544 -31.83 -4.85 -7.34
N ALA A 545 -31.05 -4.41 -8.33
CA ALA A 545 -31.30 -3.16 -9.04
C ALA A 545 -32.67 -3.15 -9.70
N ALA A 546 -33.06 -4.24 -10.39
CA ALA A 546 -34.37 -4.38 -11.04
C ALA A 546 -35.52 -4.27 -10.02
N GLN A 547 -35.42 -4.89 -8.86
CA GLN A 547 -36.42 -4.82 -7.79
C GLN A 547 -36.54 -3.40 -7.21
N CYS A 548 -35.45 -2.61 -7.29
CA CYS A 548 -35.42 -1.21 -6.87
C CYS A 548 -35.71 -0.22 -8.03
N GLY A 549 -36.29 -0.70 -9.15
CA GLY A 549 -36.69 0.13 -10.29
C GLY A 549 -35.55 0.57 -11.21
N MET A 550 -34.32 0.01 -11.05
CA MET A 550 -33.14 0.38 -11.83
C MET A 550 -32.72 -0.71 -12.79
N THR A 551 -32.12 -0.33 -13.93
CA THR A 551 -31.62 -1.26 -14.96
C THR A 551 -30.09 -1.21 -15.00
N VAL A 552 -29.43 -2.35 -14.76
CA VAL A 552 -27.97 -2.45 -14.84
C VAL A 552 -27.51 -2.58 -16.30
N THR A 553 -26.83 -1.57 -16.81
CA THR A 553 -26.26 -1.55 -18.17
C THR A 553 -24.84 -2.10 -18.24
N ARG A 554 -24.05 -1.92 -17.17
CA ARG A 554 -22.69 -2.44 -17.06
C ARG A 554 -22.40 -2.89 -15.64
N LEU A 555 -21.70 -4.02 -15.50
CA LEU A 555 -21.30 -4.59 -14.21
C LEU A 555 -19.86 -5.05 -14.28
N LYS A 556 -18.99 -4.44 -13.45
CA LYS A 556 -17.56 -4.72 -13.41
C LYS A 556 -17.13 -5.07 -11.99
N ARG A 557 -16.63 -6.29 -11.76
CA ARG A 557 -16.03 -6.65 -10.47
C ARG A 557 -14.63 -6.03 -10.38
N VAL A 558 -14.41 -5.17 -9.41
CA VAL A 558 -13.14 -4.43 -9.23
C VAL A 558 -12.31 -4.96 -8.07
N GLN A 559 -12.93 -5.71 -7.15
CA GLN A 559 -12.24 -6.29 -6.01
C GLN A 559 -12.92 -7.59 -5.54
N GLU A 560 -12.12 -8.54 -5.05
CA GLU A 560 -12.57 -9.77 -4.40
C GLU A 560 -11.64 -10.07 -3.21
N GLY A 561 -12.18 -10.02 -1.97
CA GLY A 561 -11.38 -9.97 -0.77
C GLY A 561 -10.44 -8.76 -0.76
N SER A 562 -9.17 -8.98 -0.50
CA SER A 562 -8.12 -7.96 -0.54
C SER A 562 -7.58 -7.69 -1.96
N LEU A 563 -7.86 -8.56 -2.94
CA LEU A 563 -7.33 -8.46 -4.30
C LEU A 563 -8.09 -7.43 -5.12
N LYS A 564 -7.38 -6.45 -5.65
CA LYS A 564 -7.90 -5.39 -6.51
C LYS A 564 -7.52 -5.63 -7.97
N LEU A 565 -8.43 -5.30 -8.88
CA LEU A 565 -8.20 -5.40 -10.33
C LEU A 565 -7.08 -4.46 -10.80
N GLY A 566 -6.99 -3.28 -10.18
CA GLY A 566 -6.01 -2.26 -10.54
C GLY A 566 -6.14 -1.78 -11.99
N ALA A 567 -5.01 -1.47 -12.60
CA ALA A 567 -4.90 -0.98 -13.98
C ALA A 567 -4.82 -2.10 -15.04
N LEU A 568 -5.06 -3.38 -14.68
CA LEU A 568 -4.98 -4.48 -15.63
C LEU A 568 -5.97 -4.27 -16.79
N PRO A 569 -5.53 -4.20 -18.07
CA PRO A 569 -6.41 -3.96 -19.21
C PRO A 569 -7.43 -5.09 -19.41
N VAL A 570 -8.57 -4.78 -20.03
CA VAL A 570 -9.64 -5.75 -20.33
C VAL A 570 -9.12 -6.85 -21.26
N GLY A 571 -9.36 -8.10 -20.92
CA GLY A 571 -8.90 -9.28 -21.65
C GLY A 571 -7.48 -9.73 -21.31
N GLN A 572 -6.74 -8.93 -20.54
CA GLN A 572 -5.37 -9.29 -20.10
C GLN A 572 -5.40 -10.01 -18.76
N TRP A 573 -4.35 -10.77 -18.52
CA TRP A 573 -4.15 -11.51 -17.27
C TRP A 573 -2.71 -11.37 -16.79
N ARG A 574 -2.48 -11.62 -15.51
CA ARG A 574 -1.16 -11.70 -14.89
C ARG A 574 -1.16 -12.76 -13.78
N TYR A 575 0.02 -13.20 -13.41
CA TYR A 575 0.18 -13.98 -12.18
C TYR A 575 -0.11 -13.12 -10.95
N LEU A 576 -0.66 -13.73 -9.90
CA LEU A 576 -0.70 -13.10 -8.58
C LEU A 576 0.72 -13.06 -8.00
N THR A 577 1.02 -11.98 -7.30
CA THR A 577 2.25 -11.89 -6.51
C THR A 577 2.13 -12.75 -5.25
N GLU A 578 3.27 -13.12 -4.65
CA GLU A 578 3.27 -13.86 -3.38
C GLU A 578 2.52 -13.11 -2.27
N ASN A 579 2.64 -11.79 -2.23
CA ASN A 579 1.88 -10.96 -1.31
C ASN A 579 0.36 -11.07 -1.54
N GLU A 580 -0.10 -11.04 -2.79
CA GLU A 580 -1.52 -11.18 -3.10
C GLU A 580 -2.06 -12.58 -2.76
N ILE A 581 -1.27 -13.63 -2.97
CA ILE A 581 -1.63 -15.00 -2.60
C ILE A 581 -1.72 -15.15 -1.09
N SER A 582 -0.79 -14.55 -0.34
CA SER A 582 -0.74 -14.62 1.12
C SER A 582 -1.88 -13.89 1.82
N MET A 583 -2.58 -12.98 1.13
CA MET A 583 -3.73 -12.24 1.66
C MET A 583 -5.00 -13.10 1.78
N PHE A 584 -5.00 -14.28 1.18
CA PHE A 584 -6.10 -15.24 1.22
C PHE A 584 -5.73 -16.47 2.06
#